data_a546f6f5638a06c24bbef8c28eb39117
#
_entry.id   a546f6f5638a06c24bbef8c28eb39117
#
_cell.length_a   1.000
_cell.length_b   1.000
_cell.length_c   1.000
_cell.angle_alpha   90.00
_cell.angle_beta   90.00
_cell.angle_gamma   90.00
#
_symmetry.space_group_name_H-M   'P 1'
#
loop_
_entity.id
_entity.type
_entity.pdbx_description
1 polymer ?
#
loop_
_entity_poly.entity_id
_entity_poly.type
_entity_poly.pdbx_seq_one_letter_code
_entity_poly.pdbx_strand_id
1 'polypeptide(L)'
;EKFLDLHDQPLANNFTDTPIKTDEYPLAVNYCDICGHTQLSHSVDPSVLFANYIYKSGTSNTLKDYFLDFAKKVSNENTSSKTVLDIACNDGSQLNAFSNYGWKTYGVDPAENLLEESSKVHNITHGFWPCDTHLKKYDVIVAQNVLAHTPNPYEFLLACSDNITNTGKIYIQTSQSQMYQRGEFDTVYHEHISFFSVSSML
;
A
#
# COMPACT_ATOMS: atom_id res chain seq x y z
N GLU A 1 -18.90 16.21 1.46
CA GLU A 1 -18.78 17.45 2.23
C GLU A 1 -17.36 17.61 2.77
N LYS A 2 -16.74 18.81 2.59
CA LYS A 2 -15.40 19.08 3.15
C LYS A 2 -15.54 19.40 4.65
N PHE A 3 -14.79 18.69 5.50
CA PHE A 3 -14.84 18.91 6.95
C PHE A 3 -13.48 19.32 7.56
N LEU A 4 -12.37 19.13 6.84
CA LEU A 4 -11.04 19.57 7.25
C LEU A 4 -10.35 20.25 6.08
N ASP A 5 -9.69 21.39 6.32
CA ASP A 5 -8.89 22.11 5.33
C ASP A 5 -7.60 22.57 5.98
N LEU A 6 -6.49 22.01 5.52
CA LEU A 6 -5.14 22.33 5.98
C LEU A 6 -4.41 23.27 5.00
N HIS A 7 -5.16 23.81 4.03
CA HIS A 7 -4.62 24.66 2.95
C HIS A 7 -3.59 23.96 2.08
N ASP A 8 -2.78 24.70 1.34
CA ASP A 8 -1.70 24.15 0.55
C ASP A 8 -0.54 23.74 1.46
N GLN A 9 -0.05 22.53 1.27
CA GLN A 9 1.03 21.93 2.06
C GLN A 9 2.09 21.34 1.14
N PRO A 10 3.38 21.34 1.55
CA PRO A 10 4.40 20.58 0.84
C PRO A 10 4.14 19.08 0.98
N LEU A 11 4.69 18.30 0.04
CA LEU A 11 4.62 16.84 0.12
C LEU A 11 5.42 16.33 1.34
N ALA A 12 4.85 15.37 2.06
CA ALA A 12 5.58 14.62 3.07
C ALA A 12 6.74 13.86 2.41
N ASN A 13 7.78 13.56 3.17
CA ASN A 13 8.97 12.84 2.71
C ASN A 13 9.82 13.59 1.64
N ASN A 14 9.47 14.80 1.28
CA ASN A 14 10.25 15.64 0.36
C ASN A 14 11.28 16.50 1.16
N PHE A 15 12.18 15.83 1.86
CA PHE A 15 13.20 16.48 2.68
C PHE A 15 14.30 17.10 1.83
N THR A 16 14.77 18.28 2.25
CA THR A 16 15.87 19.02 1.59
C THR A 16 16.93 19.39 2.60
N ASP A 17 18.21 19.36 2.20
CA ASP A 17 19.35 19.70 3.06
C ASP A 17 19.44 21.21 3.35
N THR A 18 18.81 22.01 2.52
CA THR A 18 18.77 23.47 2.67
C THR A 18 17.34 23.98 2.52
N PRO A 19 16.97 25.10 3.17
CA PRO A 19 15.66 25.72 2.98
C PRO A 19 15.47 26.16 1.53
N ILE A 20 14.67 25.43 0.78
CA ILE A 20 14.26 25.78 -0.58
C ILE A 20 12.72 25.83 -0.63
N LYS A 21 12.18 26.62 -1.55
CA LYS A 21 10.75 26.59 -1.82
C LYS A 21 10.44 25.29 -2.56
N THR A 22 9.57 24.48 -1.98
CA THR A 22 9.01 23.26 -2.61
C THR A 22 7.65 23.55 -3.20
N ASP A 23 7.19 22.69 -4.10
CA ASP A 23 5.82 22.72 -4.56
C ASP A 23 4.86 22.37 -3.42
N GLU A 24 3.74 23.07 -3.37
CA GLU A 24 2.68 22.90 -2.39
C GLU A 24 1.39 22.46 -3.10
N TYR A 25 0.62 21.61 -2.45
CA TYR A 25 -0.61 21.04 -2.99
C TYR A 25 -1.74 21.18 -1.98
N PRO A 26 -3.01 21.35 -2.43
CA PRO A 26 -4.15 21.40 -1.55
C PRO A 26 -4.24 20.16 -0.66
N LEU A 27 -4.40 20.35 0.66
CA LEU A 27 -4.58 19.28 1.62
C LEU A 27 -5.86 19.48 2.41
N ALA A 28 -6.92 18.90 1.93
CA ALA A 28 -8.24 18.97 2.58
C ALA A 28 -8.93 17.61 2.51
N VAL A 29 -9.83 17.35 3.46
CA VAL A 29 -10.52 16.06 3.60
C VAL A 29 -12.02 16.24 3.40
N ASN A 30 -12.58 15.36 2.58
CA ASN A 30 -14.01 15.25 2.31
C ASN A 30 -14.59 13.99 2.97
N TYR A 31 -15.83 14.11 3.41
CA TYR A 31 -16.65 13.00 3.88
C TYR A 31 -17.87 12.83 2.97
N CYS A 32 -18.21 11.59 2.67
CA CYS A 32 -19.44 11.24 1.96
C CYS A 32 -20.50 10.75 2.96
N ASP A 33 -21.59 11.45 3.09
CA ASP A 33 -22.73 11.12 3.97
C ASP A 33 -23.57 9.92 3.48
N ILE A 34 -23.40 9.53 2.22
CA ILE A 34 -24.11 8.39 1.61
C ILE A 34 -23.41 7.06 1.95
N CYS A 35 -22.09 6.97 1.73
CA CYS A 35 -21.34 5.71 1.92
C CYS A 35 -20.39 5.73 3.13
N GLY A 36 -20.26 6.87 3.83
CA GLY A 36 -19.36 7.01 4.98
C GLY A 36 -17.87 7.01 4.61
N HIS A 37 -17.54 7.16 3.32
CA HIS A 37 -16.14 7.22 2.88
C HIS A 37 -15.53 8.58 3.16
N THR A 38 -14.28 8.57 3.56
CA THR A 38 -13.48 9.76 3.83
C THR A 38 -12.28 9.77 2.90
N GLN A 39 -12.02 10.87 2.21
CA GLN A 39 -10.92 10.97 1.26
C GLN A 39 -10.38 12.39 1.14
N LEU A 40 -9.16 12.54 0.62
CA LEU A 40 -8.63 13.83 0.25
C LEU A 40 -9.47 14.48 -0.85
N SER A 41 -9.53 15.82 -0.84
CA SER A 41 -10.17 16.61 -1.91
C SER A 41 -9.34 16.71 -3.18
N HIS A 42 -8.04 16.45 -3.07
CA HIS A 42 -7.05 16.51 -4.16
C HIS A 42 -6.13 15.29 -4.11
N SER A 43 -5.86 14.71 -5.26
CA SER A 43 -4.91 13.60 -5.42
C SER A 43 -3.70 14.10 -6.22
N VAL A 44 -2.52 13.97 -5.65
CA VAL A 44 -1.25 14.21 -6.37
C VAL A 44 -0.97 13.00 -7.25
N ASP A 45 -0.33 13.24 -8.41
CA ASP A 45 0.05 12.15 -9.31
C ASP A 45 0.93 11.11 -8.57
N PRO A 46 0.55 9.84 -8.58
CA PRO A 46 1.31 8.80 -7.88
C PRO A 46 2.78 8.70 -8.32
N SER A 47 3.11 9.04 -9.56
CA SER A 47 4.50 9.03 -10.03
C SER A 47 5.37 10.07 -9.33
N VAL A 48 4.80 11.21 -8.91
CA VAL A 48 5.49 12.24 -8.12
C VAL A 48 5.78 11.74 -6.71
N LEU A 49 4.87 10.94 -6.15
CA LEU A 49 4.95 10.47 -4.76
C LEU A 49 5.84 9.22 -4.62
N PHE A 50 5.78 8.29 -5.57
CA PHE A 50 6.25 6.93 -5.35
C PHE A 50 7.34 6.43 -6.31
N ALA A 51 7.67 7.15 -7.41
CA ALA A 51 8.70 6.70 -8.36
C ALA A 51 10.10 6.59 -7.73
N ASN A 52 10.39 7.40 -6.71
CA ASN A 52 11.60 7.35 -5.90
C ASN A 52 11.23 7.43 -4.42
N TYR A 53 11.06 6.28 -3.79
CA TYR A 53 10.51 6.21 -2.43
C TYR A 53 11.61 6.02 -1.39
N ILE A 54 11.63 6.91 -0.38
CA ILE A 54 12.71 6.96 0.62
C ILE A 54 12.54 5.87 1.68
N TYR A 55 11.31 5.54 2.02
CA TYR A 55 11.02 4.59 3.09
C TYR A 55 11.35 3.16 2.69
N LYS A 56 12.14 2.47 3.53
CA LYS A 56 12.45 1.04 3.40
C LYS A 56 11.85 0.26 4.56
N SER A 57 10.96 -0.67 4.28
CA SER A 57 10.28 -1.50 5.27
C SER A 57 11.24 -2.31 6.13
N GLY A 58 12.33 -2.79 5.54
CA GLY A 58 13.36 -3.58 6.19
C GLY A 58 14.27 -2.83 7.16
N THR A 59 14.10 -1.54 7.36
CA THR A 59 14.89 -0.77 8.36
C THR A 59 14.35 -0.94 9.79
N SER A 60 13.06 -1.31 9.94
CA SER A 60 12.41 -1.50 11.25
C SER A 60 12.44 -2.98 11.67
N ASN A 61 13.06 -3.27 12.82
CA ASN A 61 13.04 -4.62 13.39
C ASN A 61 11.63 -5.05 13.81
N THR A 62 10.86 -4.13 14.39
CA THR A 62 9.44 -4.38 14.75
C THR A 62 8.62 -4.79 13.53
N LEU A 63 8.83 -4.15 12.40
CA LEU A 63 8.12 -4.48 11.16
C LEU A 63 8.57 -5.82 10.57
N LYS A 64 9.87 -6.14 10.65
CA LYS A 64 10.38 -7.47 10.27
C LYS A 64 9.75 -8.59 11.11
N ASP A 65 9.68 -8.41 12.42
CA ASP A 65 9.04 -9.38 13.33
C ASP A 65 7.55 -9.55 12.99
N TYR A 66 6.85 -8.44 12.73
CA TYR A 66 5.47 -8.46 12.26
C TYR A 66 5.30 -9.24 10.95
N PHE A 67 6.17 -9.02 9.95
CA PHE A 67 6.13 -9.75 8.67
C PHE A 67 6.36 -11.25 8.86
N LEU A 68 7.28 -11.65 9.75
CA LEU A 68 7.54 -13.04 10.06
C LEU A 68 6.32 -13.71 10.71
N ASP A 69 5.70 -13.07 11.70
CA ASP A 69 4.51 -13.57 12.38
C ASP A 69 3.31 -13.64 11.42
N PHE A 70 3.14 -12.63 10.57
CA PHE A 70 2.09 -12.61 9.55
C PHE A 70 2.28 -13.74 8.53
N ALA A 71 3.49 -13.89 7.96
CA ALA A 71 3.78 -14.97 7.01
C ALA A 71 3.60 -16.35 7.64
N LYS A 72 3.97 -16.53 8.92
CA LYS A 72 3.74 -17.76 9.68
C LYS A 72 2.24 -18.07 9.81
N LYS A 73 1.44 -17.08 10.19
CA LYS A 73 -0.03 -17.21 10.32
C LYS A 73 -0.64 -17.63 8.99
N VAL A 74 -0.34 -16.89 7.90
CA VAL A 74 -0.86 -17.19 6.56
C VAL A 74 -0.42 -18.59 6.09
N SER A 75 0.82 -19.00 6.39
CA SER A 75 1.33 -20.32 6.01
C SER A 75 0.63 -21.47 6.73
N ASN A 76 0.23 -21.28 7.97
CA ASN A 76 -0.52 -22.26 8.74
C ASN A 76 -1.96 -22.42 8.23
N GLU A 77 -2.54 -21.36 7.66
CA GLU A 77 -3.88 -21.36 7.10
C GLU A 77 -3.94 -21.91 5.67
N ASN A 78 -2.80 -22.01 4.98
CA ASN A 78 -2.71 -22.39 3.57
C ASN A 78 -1.73 -23.56 3.39
N THR A 79 -2.25 -24.76 3.19
CA THR A 79 -1.46 -26.00 3.19
C THR A 79 -1.15 -26.56 1.79
N SER A 80 -1.78 -26.02 0.73
CA SER A 80 -1.63 -26.52 -0.65
C SER A 80 -0.58 -25.71 -1.44
N SER A 81 -0.87 -25.22 -2.58
CA SER A 81 0.00 -24.35 -3.39
C SER A 81 0.41 -23.09 -2.63
N LYS A 82 1.63 -22.61 -2.83
CA LYS A 82 2.21 -21.50 -2.06
C LYS A 82 2.78 -20.43 -3.00
N THR A 83 1.87 -19.68 -3.63
CA THR A 83 2.24 -18.48 -4.41
C THR A 83 1.67 -17.23 -3.74
N VAL A 84 2.51 -16.26 -3.47
CA VAL A 84 2.11 -14.96 -2.88
C VAL A 84 2.49 -13.82 -3.81
N LEU A 85 1.56 -12.89 -3.99
CA LEU A 85 1.80 -11.57 -4.57
C LEU A 85 1.75 -10.53 -3.47
N ASP A 86 2.78 -9.71 -3.35
CA ASP A 86 2.83 -8.54 -2.49
C ASP A 86 2.74 -7.26 -3.34
N ILE A 87 1.68 -6.50 -3.15
CA ILE A 87 1.43 -5.26 -3.89
C ILE A 87 2.01 -4.09 -3.10
N ALA A 88 2.84 -3.26 -3.74
CA ALA A 88 3.73 -2.29 -3.13
C ALA A 88 4.74 -2.96 -2.18
N CYS A 89 5.47 -3.93 -2.74
CA CYS A 89 6.35 -4.82 -1.98
C CYS A 89 7.61 -4.15 -1.41
N ASN A 90 7.86 -2.89 -1.73
CA ASN A 90 8.96 -2.08 -1.25
C ASN A 90 10.32 -2.81 -1.46
N ASP A 91 11.14 -2.90 -0.43
CA ASP A 91 12.44 -3.58 -0.46
C ASP A 91 12.34 -5.13 -0.42
N GLY A 92 11.15 -5.71 -0.49
CA GLY A 92 10.91 -7.15 -0.46
C GLY A 92 10.99 -7.79 0.93
N SER A 93 11.06 -7.02 1.99
CA SER A 93 11.18 -7.54 3.37
C SER A 93 10.03 -8.47 3.76
N GLN A 94 8.80 -8.18 3.35
CA GLN A 94 7.65 -9.06 3.57
C GLN A 94 7.75 -10.33 2.71
N LEU A 95 8.19 -10.23 1.47
CA LEU A 95 8.41 -11.38 0.60
C LEU A 95 9.51 -12.31 1.15
N ASN A 96 10.56 -11.76 1.77
CA ASN A 96 11.58 -12.54 2.49
C ASN A 96 10.94 -13.38 3.60
N ALA A 97 10.00 -12.80 4.37
CA ALA A 97 9.30 -13.53 5.42
C ALA A 97 8.48 -14.70 4.86
N PHE A 98 7.78 -14.53 3.74
CA PHE A 98 7.07 -15.62 3.06
C PHE A 98 8.03 -16.69 2.50
N SER A 99 9.19 -16.30 1.94
CA SER A 99 10.20 -17.24 1.45
C SER A 99 10.67 -18.20 2.53
N ASN A 100 10.78 -17.76 3.80
CA ASN A 100 11.18 -18.62 4.93
C ASN A 100 10.19 -19.78 5.17
N TYR A 101 8.96 -19.67 4.68
CA TYR A 101 7.92 -20.70 4.76
C TYR A 101 7.69 -21.43 3.43
N GLY A 102 8.62 -21.28 2.48
CA GLY A 102 8.61 -22.01 1.21
C GLY A 102 7.62 -21.46 0.18
N TRP A 103 7.22 -20.20 0.28
CA TRP A 103 6.37 -19.54 -0.71
C TRP A 103 7.17 -19.12 -1.94
N LYS A 104 6.58 -19.27 -3.11
CA LYS A 104 7.05 -18.63 -4.33
C LYS A 104 6.54 -17.20 -4.35
N THR A 105 7.46 -16.26 -4.35
CA THR A 105 7.20 -14.84 -4.08
C THR A 105 7.19 -14.01 -5.35
N TYR A 106 6.20 -13.16 -5.46
CA TYR A 106 6.02 -12.18 -6.51
C TYR A 106 5.70 -10.83 -5.87
N GLY A 107 6.17 -9.75 -6.48
CA GLY A 107 5.91 -8.39 -6.02
C GLY A 107 5.66 -7.43 -7.16
N VAL A 108 4.97 -6.34 -6.85
CA VAL A 108 4.81 -5.16 -7.71
C VAL A 108 5.17 -3.93 -6.90
N ASP A 109 6.05 -3.08 -7.42
CA ASP A 109 6.38 -1.82 -6.77
C ASP A 109 6.79 -0.76 -7.82
N PRO A 110 6.35 0.52 -7.69
CA PRO A 110 6.73 1.59 -8.59
C PRO A 110 8.09 2.24 -8.26
N ALA A 111 8.65 2.00 -7.06
CA ALA A 111 9.86 2.65 -6.59
C ALA A 111 11.13 2.03 -7.20
N GLU A 112 11.63 2.62 -8.28
CA GLU A 112 12.79 2.11 -9.02
C GLU A 112 14.02 1.92 -8.12
N ASN A 113 14.23 2.82 -7.16
CA ASN A 113 15.36 2.77 -6.23
C ASN A 113 15.34 1.58 -5.24
N LEU A 114 14.22 0.88 -5.11
CA LEU A 114 14.05 -0.28 -4.23
C LEU A 114 14.14 -1.63 -4.97
N LEU A 115 14.04 -1.62 -6.29
CA LEU A 115 13.95 -2.84 -7.10
C LEU A 115 15.27 -3.61 -7.19
N GLU A 116 16.41 -2.94 -7.11
CA GLU A 116 17.70 -3.58 -7.31
C GLU A 116 17.96 -4.71 -6.31
N GLU A 117 17.56 -4.54 -5.06
CA GLU A 117 17.75 -5.56 -4.02
C GLU A 117 16.66 -6.62 -4.04
N SER A 118 15.38 -6.20 -4.11
CA SER A 118 14.24 -7.11 -4.05
C SER A 118 14.17 -8.06 -5.24
N SER A 119 14.53 -7.62 -6.46
CA SER A 119 14.50 -8.45 -7.67
C SER A 119 15.62 -9.48 -7.77
N LYS A 120 16.67 -9.40 -6.93
CA LYS A 120 17.70 -10.46 -6.84
C LYS A 120 17.16 -11.76 -6.24
N VAL A 121 16.12 -11.67 -5.41
CA VAL A 121 15.59 -12.78 -4.62
C VAL A 121 14.17 -13.15 -5.02
N HIS A 122 13.37 -12.17 -5.45
CA HIS A 122 11.96 -12.32 -5.73
C HIS A 122 11.61 -12.00 -7.19
N ASN A 123 10.43 -12.46 -7.65
CA ASN A 123 9.91 -12.09 -8.97
C ASN A 123 9.20 -10.74 -8.88
N ILE A 124 9.92 -9.66 -9.12
CA ILE A 124 9.39 -8.30 -8.99
C ILE A 124 9.04 -7.74 -10.37
N THR A 125 7.89 -7.08 -10.44
CA THR A 125 7.47 -6.26 -11.57
C THR A 125 7.54 -4.80 -11.17
N HIS A 126 8.24 -3.98 -11.96
CA HIS A 126 8.25 -2.54 -11.79
C HIS A 126 6.96 -1.94 -12.32
N GLY A 127 6.23 -1.20 -11.51
CA GLY A 127 5.03 -0.48 -11.90
C GLY A 127 4.01 -0.33 -10.78
N PHE A 128 2.95 0.39 -11.11
CA PHE A 128 1.78 0.52 -10.25
C PHE A 128 0.82 -0.65 -10.44
N TRP A 129 0.11 -1.01 -9.38
CA TRP A 129 -0.99 -1.96 -9.46
C TRP A 129 -2.32 -1.24 -9.76
N PRO A 130 -3.18 -1.76 -10.67
CA PRO A 130 -2.98 -2.95 -11.52
C PRO A 130 -1.99 -2.70 -12.66
N CYS A 131 -1.32 -3.77 -13.12
CA CYS A 131 -0.43 -3.73 -14.26
C CYS A 131 -0.65 -4.94 -15.19
N ASP A 132 -0.46 -4.72 -16.49
CA ASP A 132 -0.78 -5.70 -17.55
C ASP A 132 0.06 -6.99 -17.51
N THR A 133 1.14 -7.02 -16.75
CA THR A 133 2.06 -8.16 -16.70
C THR A 133 1.64 -9.26 -15.74
N HIS A 134 0.61 -9.06 -14.92
CA HIS A 134 0.11 -10.04 -13.95
C HIS A 134 -1.09 -10.81 -14.51
N LEU A 135 -0.80 -11.83 -15.34
CA LEU A 135 -1.80 -12.77 -15.87
C LEU A 135 -1.87 -14.09 -15.07
N LYS A 136 -1.25 -14.13 -13.89
CA LYS A 136 -1.21 -15.32 -13.04
C LYS A 136 -2.27 -15.27 -11.95
N LYS A 137 -2.66 -16.46 -11.49
CA LYS A 137 -3.46 -16.61 -10.28
C LYS A 137 -2.54 -16.90 -9.10
N TYR A 138 -2.75 -16.19 -7.99
CA TYR A 138 -2.01 -16.34 -6.75
C TYR A 138 -2.86 -16.99 -5.66
N ASP A 139 -2.24 -17.74 -4.77
CA ASP A 139 -2.94 -18.35 -3.64
C ASP A 139 -3.16 -17.32 -2.51
N VAL A 140 -2.26 -16.34 -2.43
CA VAL A 140 -2.36 -15.23 -1.51
C VAL A 140 -1.98 -13.93 -2.24
N ILE A 141 -2.78 -12.90 -2.04
CA ILE A 141 -2.44 -11.51 -2.39
C ILE A 141 -2.37 -10.71 -1.10
N VAL A 142 -1.31 -9.95 -0.93
CA VAL A 142 -1.11 -9.06 0.21
C VAL A 142 -0.98 -7.63 -0.28
N ALA A 143 -1.66 -6.70 0.39
CA ALA A 143 -1.59 -5.27 0.12
C ALA A 143 -1.62 -4.52 1.46
N GLN A 144 -0.44 -4.22 2.01
CA GLN A 144 -0.31 -3.55 3.30
C GLN A 144 0.13 -2.11 3.13
N ASN A 145 -0.66 -1.19 3.68
CA ASN A 145 -0.43 0.25 3.61
C ASN A 145 -0.31 0.78 2.17
N VAL A 146 -1.10 0.26 1.24
CA VAL A 146 -1.13 0.69 -0.17
C VAL A 146 -2.52 1.08 -0.65
N LEU A 147 -3.60 0.41 -0.22
CA LEU A 147 -4.95 0.71 -0.71
C LEU A 147 -5.36 2.17 -0.44
N ALA A 148 -4.92 2.75 0.68
CA ALA A 148 -5.16 4.16 0.99
C ALA A 148 -4.48 5.14 0.02
N HIS A 149 -3.45 4.68 -0.68
CA HIS A 149 -2.64 5.49 -1.61
C HIS A 149 -3.14 5.41 -3.07
N THR A 150 -4.12 4.54 -3.36
CA THR A 150 -4.59 4.37 -4.73
C THR A 150 -5.71 5.38 -5.07
N PRO A 151 -5.64 6.04 -6.25
CA PRO A 151 -6.71 6.92 -6.71
C PRO A 151 -8.03 6.17 -7.02
N ASN A 152 -7.95 4.89 -7.41
CA ASN A 152 -9.10 4.06 -7.74
C ASN A 152 -9.08 2.74 -6.96
N PRO A 153 -9.59 2.72 -5.70
CA PRO A 153 -9.60 1.51 -4.88
C PRO A 153 -10.48 0.40 -5.46
N TYR A 154 -11.52 0.72 -6.20
CA TYR A 154 -12.38 -0.29 -6.84
C TYR A 154 -11.62 -1.07 -7.92
N GLU A 155 -10.93 -0.39 -8.82
CA GLU A 155 -10.11 -1.02 -9.85
C GLU A 155 -8.96 -1.85 -9.24
N PHE A 156 -8.35 -1.34 -8.17
CA PHE A 156 -7.33 -2.06 -7.41
C PHE A 156 -7.86 -3.40 -6.88
N LEU A 157 -9.04 -3.41 -6.25
CA LEU A 157 -9.66 -4.60 -5.68
C LEU A 157 -10.19 -5.56 -6.75
N LEU A 158 -10.73 -5.03 -7.85
CA LEU A 158 -11.14 -5.84 -9.00
C LEU A 158 -9.96 -6.61 -9.56
N ALA A 159 -8.83 -5.94 -9.77
CA ALA A 159 -7.60 -6.59 -10.24
C ALA A 159 -7.09 -7.65 -9.24
N CYS A 160 -7.21 -7.43 -7.92
CA CYS A 160 -6.91 -8.46 -6.93
C CYS A 160 -7.84 -9.69 -7.11
N SER A 161 -9.13 -9.47 -7.29
CA SER A 161 -10.12 -10.53 -7.53
C SER A 161 -9.84 -11.30 -8.82
N ASP A 162 -9.40 -10.61 -9.87
CA ASP A 162 -9.06 -11.23 -11.15
C ASP A 162 -7.76 -12.03 -11.11
N ASN A 163 -6.90 -11.80 -10.12
CA ASN A 163 -5.60 -12.46 -10.00
C ASN A 163 -5.48 -13.44 -8.80
N ILE A 164 -6.56 -13.67 -8.07
CA ILE A 164 -6.59 -14.65 -6.98
C ILE A 164 -7.11 -16.01 -7.47
N THR A 165 -6.63 -17.12 -6.90
CA THR A 165 -7.19 -18.48 -7.15
C THR A 165 -8.56 -18.60 -6.48
N ASN A 166 -9.35 -19.62 -6.90
CA ASN A 166 -10.71 -19.83 -6.37
C ASN A 166 -10.75 -20.07 -4.84
N THR A 167 -9.66 -20.55 -4.26
CA THR A 167 -9.50 -20.80 -2.82
C THR A 167 -8.52 -19.85 -2.16
N GLY A 168 -8.02 -18.89 -2.92
CA GLY A 168 -7.02 -17.92 -2.45
C GLY A 168 -7.61 -16.88 -1.50
N LYS A 169 -6.73 -16.18 -0.82
CA LYS A 169 -7.09 -15.14 0.15
C LYS A 169 -6.39 -13.82 -0.17
N ILE A 170 -7.12 -12.73 -0.02
CA ILE A 170 -6.59 -11.37 -0.14
C ILE A 170 -6.52 -10.78 1.26
N TYR A 171 -5.33 -10.28 1.64
CA TYR A 171 -5.08 -9.61 2.92
C TYR A 171 -4.75 -8.14 2.66
N ILE A 172 -5.58 -7.26 3.20
CA ILE A 172 -5.42 -5.81 3.06
C ILE A 172 -5.28 -5.17 4.43
N GLN A 173 -4.24 -4.34 4.57
CA GLN A 173 -4.11 -3.40 5.68
C GLN A 173 -4.15 -1.99 5.11
N THR A 174 -4.97 -1.13 5.70
CA THR A 174 -5.15 0.24 5.21
C THR A 174 -5.47 1.21 6.34
N SER A 175 -5.32 2.50 6.08
CA SER A 175 -5.71 3.57 6.99
C SER A 175 -7.21 3.53 7.26
N GLN A 176 -7.59 3.75 8.52
CA GLN A 176 -8.98 3.68 8.97
C GLN A 176 -9.49 5.06 9.40
N SER A 177 -10.72 5.39 9.02
CA SER A 177 -11.35 6.67 9.35
C SER A 177 -11.55 6.89 10.86
N GLN A 178 -11.57 5.83 11.68
CA GLN A 178 -11.66 5.95 13.14
C GLN A 178 -10.49 6.67 13.79
N MET A 179 -9.35 6.83 13.10
CA MET A 179 -8.22 7.62 13.57
C MET A 179 -8.62 9.07 13.91
N TYR A 180 -9.57 9.65 13.18
CA TYR A 180 -10.06 11.01 13.46
C TYR A 180 -10.69 11.15 14.82
N GLN A 181 -11.40 10.12 15.29
CA GLN A 181 -12.02 10.10 16.63
C GLN A 181 -10.99 10.05 17.74
N ARG A 182 -9.78 9.56 17.43
CA ARG A 182 -8.66 9.46 18.38
C ARG A 182 -7.71 10.66 18.30
N GLY A 183 -7.97 11.61 17.39
CA GLY A 183 -7.08 12.73 17.14
C GLY A 183 -5.78 12.37 16.41
N GLU A 184 -5.77 11.26 15.69
CA GLU A 184 -4.61 10.76 14.91
C GLU A 184 -4.58 11.44 13.53
N PHE A 185 -4.61 12.76 13.47
CA PHE A 185 -4.66 13.53 12.23
C PHE A 185 -3.28 13.79 11.61
N ASP A 186 -2.20 13.42 12.24
CA ASP A 186 -0.84 13.38 11.68
C ASP A 186 -0.72 12.43 10.49
N THR A 187 -1.68 11.52 10.32
CA THR A 187 -1.79 10.64 9.16
C THR A 187 -2.48 11.30 7.95
N VAL A 188 -2.95 12.55 8.06
CA VAL A 188 -3.51 13.31 6.95
C VAL A 188 -2.38 13.99 6.18
N TYR A 189 -1.99 13.38 5.07
CA TYR A 189 -1.00 13.89 4.14
C TYR A 189 -1.28 13.34 2.73
N HIS A 190 -0.62 13.87 1.70
CA HIS A 190 -0.99 13.64 0.30
C HIS A 190 -0.92 12.18 -0.19
N GLU A 191 -0.13 11.33 0.47
CA GLU A 191 -0.05 9.92 0.11
C GLU A 191 -1.31 9.14 0.53
N HIS A 192 -1.99 9.52 1.62
CA HIS A 192 -3.22 8.87 2.10
C HIS A 192 -4.46 9.48 1.44
N ILE A 193 -4.77 9.04 0.22
CA ILE A 193 -5.93 9.56 -0.53
C ILE A 193 -7.26 9.15 0.13
N SER A 194 -7.32 7.94 0.69
CA SER A 194 -8.55 7.35 1.25
C SER A 194 -8.37 6.90 2.70
N PHE A 195 -9.41 7.12 3.51
CA PHE A 195 -9.50 6.64 4.89
C PHE A 195 -10.76 5.79 4.99
N PHE A 196 -10.57 4.48 5.08
CA PHE A 196 -11.66 3.52 5.02
C PHE A 196 -12.34 3.32 6.38
N SER A 197 -13.66 3.24 6.37
CA SER A 197 -14.44 2.63 7.44
C SER A 197 -14.86 1.22 7.02
N VAL A 198 -15.33 0.41 7.98
CA VAL A 198 -15.92 -0.90 7.64
C VAL A 198 -17.08 -0.73 6.66
N SER A 199 -17.92 0.29 6.86
CA SER A 199 -19.07 0.58 5.99
C SER A 199 -18.66 1.00 4.58
N SER A 200 -17.55 1.72 4.41
CA SER A 200 -17.10 2.16 3.09
C SER A 200 -16.29 1.12 2.33
N MET A 201 -15.94 0.01 2.99
CA MET A 201 -15.29 -1.16 2.38
C MET A 201 -16.29 -2.19 1.86
N LEU A 202 -17.54 -2.16 2.31
CA LEU A 202 -18.64 -3.04 1.92
C LEU A 202 -19.46 -2.48 0.76
#